data_e6b0e5a9b60501be6af55e8da60350ad
#
_entry.id   e6b0e5a9b60501be6af55e8da60350ad
#
_cell.length_a   1.000
_cell.length_b   1.000
_cell.length_c   1.000
_cell.angle_alpha   90.00
_cell.angle_beta   90.00
_cell.angle_gamma   90.00
#
_symmetry.space_group_name_H-M   'P 1'
#
loop_
_entity.id
_entity.type
_entity.pdbx_description
1 polymer ?
#
loop_
_entity_poly.entity_id
_entity_poly.type
_entity_poly.pdbx_seq_one_letter_code
_entity_poly.pdbx_strand_id
1 'polypeptide(L)'
;MLKRKYFIFCLDLVFIILLIMGGWKVLENKKYGDLIDSDEVAWIFTGYYFNLYFLRFDLFHQDWNDYEAFDHPPLAKYIVGGSLYLKGYTIDSLDPKRFWNTIPINKFPIYFDLLKHQIPNPTIVIPFTRTVIFIFALSSLLLIYLFVRTSYGILPALISTSLIIINPIFNKISAWILAEPILLFFFALFLLFCAFYLKTQKNIYVVFASIVCSLAFLTKLNGILLVPILIIVFLMKNKFSISKQDLKFAITGCIAFLLITIFLNPVFLNNGIKAIGKMVEVRLSAFHIYQETYKEAALLSVSERFLTATKMIFFRYSVFYNLVKIPVELIMFVLGMYYSFRKRDLFLLSMFAFLVVIPISFLPYNVFKYFYWIFPFTHIIAGLSLNVFKEVWNRRSRILKAR
;
A
#
# COMPACT_ATOMS: atom_id res chain seq x y z
N MET A 1 12.67 -32.50 -17.77
CA MET A 1 12.78 -31.07 -17.44
C MET A 1 11.59 -30.25 -17.97
N LEU A 2 11.17 -30.45 -19.23
CA LEU A 2 10.03 -29.76 -19.86
C LEU A 2 8.71 -29.97 -19.11
N LYS A 3 8.33 -31.22 -18.79
CA LYS A 3 7.08 -31.56 -18.06
C LYS A 3 6.92 -30.79 -16.73
N ARG A 4 8.03 -30.60 -15.97
CA ARG A 4 8.03 -29.86 -14.71
C ARG A 4 7.79 -28.35 -14.91
N LYS A 5 8.34 -27.76 -15.99
CA LYS A 5 8.11 -26.35 -16.32
C LYS A 5 6.65 -26.08 -16.71
N TYR A 6 6.06 -26.98 -17.53
CA TYR A 6 4.64 -26.88 -17.89
C TYR A 6 3.73 -27.05 -16.68
N PHE A 7 4.00 -28.02 -15.82
CA PHE A 7 3.23 -28.21 -14.59
C PHE A 7 3.24 -26.97 -13.68
N ILE A 8 4.42 -26.35 -13.49
CA ILE A 8 4.56 -25.13 -12.70
C ILE A 8 3.80 -23.96 -13.35
N PHE A 9 3.89 -23.81 -14.66
CA PHE A 9 3.14 -22.78 -15.40
C PHE A 9 1.62 -22.96 -15.27
N CYS A 10 1.12 -24.19 -15.38
CA CYS A 10 -0.30 -24.48 -15.15
C CYS A 10 -0.73 -24.13 -13.72
N LEU A 11 0.09 -24.43 -12.71
CA LEU A 11 -0.19 -24.03 -11.32
C LEU A 11 -0.25 -22.52 -11.16
N ASP A 12 0.70 -21.78 -11.73
CA ASP A 12 0.71 -20.33 -11.72
C ASP A 12 -0.59 -19.78 -12.34
N LEU A 13 -0.97 -20.29 -13.52
CA LEU A 13 -2.16 -19.87 -14.24
C LEU A 13 -3.47 -20.16 -13.47
N VAL A 14 -3.61 -21.39 -12.98
CA VAL A 14 -4.78 -21.78 -12.17
C VAL A 14 -4.90 -20.89 -10.93
N PHE A 15 -3.80 -20.64 -10.23
CA PHE A 15 -3.82 -19.80 -9.05
C PHE A 15 -4.23 -18.35 -9.38
N ILE A 16 -3.70 -17.78 -10.46
CA ILE A 16 -4.05 -16.42 -10.90
C ILE A 16 -5.56 -16.35 -11.24
N ILE A 17 -6.09 -17.35 -11.94
CA ILE A 17 -7.53 -17.41 -12.25
C ILE A 17 -8.36 -17.47 -10.96
N LEU A 18 -8.00 -18.34 -10.02
CA LEU A 18 -8.70 -18.45 -8.73
C LEU A 18 -8.62 -17.16 -7.93
N LEU A 19 -7.49 -16.45 -7.97
CA LEU A 19 -7.30 -15.17 -7.30
C LEU A 19 -8.19 -14.08 -7.92
N ILE A 20 -8.30 -14.04 -9.24
CA ILE A 20 -9.18 -13.09 -9.94
C ILE A 20 -10.66 -13.41 -9.64
N MET A 21 -11.06 -14.68 -9.72
CA MET A 21 -12.44 -15.09 -9.42
C MET A 21 -12.83 -14.84 -7.97
N GLY A 22 -11.96 -15.19 -7.02
CA GLY A 22 -12.16 -14.92 -5.60
C GLY A 22 -12.24 -13.43 -5.30
N GLY A 23 -11.35 -12.64 -5.91
CA GLY A 23 -11.36 -11.19 -5.83
C GLY A 23 -12.66 -10.61 -6.39
N TRP A 24 -13.10 -11.05 -7.57
CA TRP A 24 -14.36 -10.60 -8.14
C TRP A 24 -15.55 -10.83 -7.21
N LYS A 25 -15.64 -12.01 -6.58
CA LYS A 25 -16.68 -12.31 -5.60
C LYS A 25 -16.64 -11.37 -4.39
N VAL A 26 -15.44 -11.01 -3.92
CA VAL A 26 -15.28 -10.00 -2.84
C VAL A 26 -15.80 -8.64 -3.28
N LEU A 27 -15.47 -8.21 -4.51
CA LEU A 27 -15.97 -6.96 -5.07
C LEU A 27 -17.50 -6.96 -5.16
N GLU A 28 -18.09 -7.97 -5.75
CA GLU A 28 -19.55 -8.09 -5.91
C GLU A 28 -20.31 -7.93 -4.58
N ASN A 29 -19.76 -8.48 -3.52
CA ASN A 29 -20.35 -8.39 -2.19
C ASN A 29 -20.15 -7.01 -1.52
N LYS A 30 -19.20 -6.18 -1.99
CA LYS A 30 -18.78 -4.95 -1.31
C LYS A 30 -19.01 -3.66 -2.11
N LYS A 31 -19.15 -3.75 -3.44
CA LYS A 31 -19.29 -2.55 -4.29
C LYS A 31 -20.60 -1.81 -4.05
N TYR A 32 -21.67 -2.56 -3.72
CA TYR A 32 -22.97 -1.99 -3.41
C TYR A 32 -23.11 -1.76 -1.90
N GLY A 33 -23.90 -0.77 -1.55
CA GLY A 33 -24.17 -0.41 -0.17
C GLY A 33 -23.72 1.01 0.16
N ASP A 34 -24.09 1.43 1.34
CA ASP A 34 -23.80 2.75 1.85
C ASP A 34 -22.30 3.01 2.01
N LEU A 35 -21.93 4.28 2.00
CA LEU A 35 -20.62 4.73 2.45
C LEU A 35 -20.45 4.34 3.92
N ILE A 36 -19.38 3.60 4.21
CA ILE A 36 -19.18 2.97 5.52
C ILE A 36 -18.22 3.81 6.38
N ASP A 37 -17.30 4.53 5.72
CA ASP A 37 -16.26 5.31 6.40
C ASP A 37 -16.33 6.77 5.93
N SER A 38 -16.12 7.67 6.86
CA SER A 38 -16.04 9.11 6.60
C SER A 38 -14.96 9.48 5.59
N ASP A 39 -13.87 8.71 5.55
CA ASP A 39 -12.79 8.94 4.60
C ASP A 39 -13.25 8.69 3.16
N GLU A 40 -14.19 7.75 2.89
CA GLU A 40 -14.72 7.56 1.53
C GLU A 40 -15.35 8.84 1.00
N VAL A 41 -16.12 9.55 1.87
CA VAL A 41 -16.73 10.84 1.53
C VAL A 41 -15.63 11.88 1.27
N ALA A 42 -14.63 11.95 2.15
CA ALA A 42 -13.50 12.87 1.99
C ALA A 42 -12.77 12.66 0.66
N TRP A 43 -12.51 11.42 0.27
CA TRP A 43 -11.86 11.09 -1.00
C TRP A 43 -12.72 11.47 -2.21
N ILE A 44 -14.05 11.29 -2.13
CA ILE A 44 -14.98 11.74 -3.20
C ILE A 44 -14.88 13.24 -3.36
N PHE A 45 -15.01 14.01 -2.27
CA PHE A 45 -14.95 15.48 -2.35
C PHE A 45 -13.60 16.00 -2.81
N THR A 46 -12.49 15.40 -2.36
CA THR A 46 -11.14 15.79 -2.81
C THR A 46 -10.84 15.36 -4.25
N GLY A 47 -11.70 14.56 -4.88
CA GLY A 47 -11.72 14.34 -6.34
C GLY A 47 -11.83 15.64 -7.15
N TYR A 48 -12.25 16.77 -6.54
CA TYR A 48 -12.20 18.12 -7.07
C TYR A 48 -10.81 18.50 -7.64
N TYR A 49 -9.72 18.04 -7.04
CA TYR A 49 -8.36 18.30 -7.52
C TYR A 49 -8.08 17.70 -8.91
N PHE A 50 -8.80 16.63 -9.31
CA PHE A 50 -8.75 16.13 -10.68
C PHE A 50 -9.27 17.18 -11.68
N ASN A 51 -10.37 17.87 -11.34
CA ASN A 51 -10.94 18.93 -12.16
C ASN A 51 -9.94 20.08 -12.32
N LEU A 52 -9.35 20.58 -11.22
CA LEU A 52 -8.33 21.62 -11.27
C LEU A 52 -7.14 21.25 -12.16
N TYR A 53 -6.65 20.02 -12.01
CA TYR A 53 -5.44 19.60 -12.71
C TYR A 53 -5.69 19.23 -14.18
N PHE A 54 -6.64 18.31 -14.45
CA PHE A 54 -6.80 17.71 -15.78
C PHE A 54 -7.83 18.41 -16.66
N LEU A 55 -8.86 19.03 -16.09
CA LEU A 55 -9.91 19.64 -16.89
C LEU A 55 -9.70 21.14 -17.09
N ARG A 56 -9.24 21.84 -16.04
CA ARG A 56 -8.98 23.29 -16.10
C ARG A 56 -7.52 23.62 -16.38
N PHE A 57 -6.63 22.70 -16.11
CA PHE A 57 -5.17 22.89 -16.12
C PHE A 57 -4.73 24.10 -15.29
N ASP A 58 -5.41 24.33 -14.17
CA ASP A 58 -5.14 25.47 -13.28
C ASP A 58 -4.17 25.04 -12.16
N LEU A 59 -2.88 25.01 -12.52
CA LEU A 59 -1.79 24.57 -11.64
C LEU A 59 -1.45 25.59 -10.56
N PHE A 60 -1.91 26.84 -10.70
CA PHE A 60 -1.63 27.93 -9.77
C PHE A 60 -2.87 28.38 -8.99
N HIS A 61 -3.96 27.61 -9.05
CA HIS A 61 -5.18 27.91 -8.28
C HIS A 61 -4.88 28.02 -6.79
N GLN A 62 -5.56 28.95 -6.11
CA GLN A 62 -5.36 29.16 -4.66
C GLN A 62 -5.62 27.93 -3.82
N ASP A 63 -6.52 27.02 -4.24
CA ASP A 63 -6.89 25.81 -3.52
C ASP A 63 -5.75 24.79 -3.43
N TRP A 64 -4.67 24.94 -4.22
CA TRP A 64 -3.44 24.17 -4.00
C TRP A 64 -2.68 24.57 -2.72
N ASN A 65 -3.13 25.64 -2.04
CA ASN A 65 -2.60 26.08 -0.75
C ASN A 65 -3.53 25.76 0.43
N ASP A 66 -4.65 25.08 0.19
CA ASP A 66 -5.58 24.67 1.23
C ASP A 66 -5.07 23.43 2.01
N TYR A 67 -5.66 23.21 3.19
CA TYR A 67 -5.32 22.08 4.07
C TYR A 67 -5.33 20.76 3.33
N GLU A 68 -6.37 20.46 2.55
CA GLU A 68 -6.56 19.20 1.85
C GLU A 68 -5.46 18.93 0.81
N ALA A 69 -4.92 19.99 0.19
CA ALA A 69 -3.82 19.83 -0.77
C ALA A 69 -2.55 19.34 -0.10
N PHE A 70 -2.31 19.75 1.16
CA PHE A 70 -1.15 19.33 1.95
C PHE A 70 -1.38 18.04 2.75
N ASP A 71 -2.62 17.74 3.16
CA ASP A 71 -2.94 16.58 3.99
C ASP A 71 -2.58 15.27 3.30
N HIS A 72 -2.96 15.13 2.04
CA HIS A 72 -2.59 13.99 1.19
C HIS A 72 -2.13 14.47 -0.18
N PRO A 73 -1.01 13.93 -0.72
CA PRO A 73 -0.62 14.15 -2.11
C PRO A 73 -1.73 13.76 -3.10
N PRO A 74 -1.73 14.32 -4.34
CA PRO A 74 -2.94 14.38 -5.15
C PRO A 74 -3.26 13.13 -5.97
N LEU A 75 -2.37 12.14 -6.13
CA LEU A 75 -2.59 11.05 -7.10
C LEU A 75 -3.84 10.20 -6.78
N ALA A 76 -4.08 9.89 -5.51
CA ALA A 76 -5.31 9.17 -5.13
C ALA A 76 -6.56 10.01 -5.41
N LYS A 77 -6.51 11.33 -5.19
CA LYS A 77 -7.57 12.29 -5.52
C LYS A 77 -7.84 12.32 -7.02
N TYR A 78 -6.78 12.24 -7.84
CA TYR A 78 -6.91 12.18 -9.29
C TYR A 78 -7.57 10.89 -9.77
N ILE A 79 -7.23 9.76 -9.17
CA ILE A 79 -7.84 8.46 -9.52
C ILE A 79 -9.32 8.45 -9.14
N VAL A 80 -9.66 8.93 -7.95
CA VAL A 80 -11.06 9.05 -7.51
C VAL A 80 -11.80 10.05 -8.39
N GLY A 81 -11.29 11.27 -8.56
CA GLY A 81 -11.90 12.30 -9.40
C GLY A 81 -12.09 11.87 -10.85
N GLY A 82 -11.09 11.20 -11.44
CA GLY A 82 -11.19 10.63 -12.78
C GLY A 82 -12.29 9.57 -12.89
N SER A 83 -12.46 8.72 -11.86
CA SER A 83 -13.54 7.74 -11.84
C SER A 83 -14.93 8.40 -11.79
N LEU A 84 -15.06 9.50 -11.06
CA LEU A 84 -16.27 10.30 -11.00
C LEU A 84 -16.55 10.95 -12.36
N TYR A 85 -15.56 11.58 -12.96
CA TYR A 85 -15.67 12.20 -14.28
C TYR A 85 -16.11 11.22 -15.38
N LEU A 86 -15.59 10.00 -15.38
CA LEU A 86 -16.01 8.95 -16.32
C LEU A 86 -17.50 8.56 -16.17
N LYS A 87 -18.14 8.91 -15.07
CA LYS A 87 -19.58 8.74 -14.85
C LYS A 87 -20.39 10.01 -15.09
N GLY A 88 -19.82 10.97 -15.78
CA GLY A 88 -20.48 12.24 -16.13
C GLY A 88 -20.58 13.21 -14.96
N TYR A 89 -19.72 13.05 -13.95
CA TYR A 89 -19.72 13.88 -12.77
C TYR A 89 -18.83 15.10 -12.98
N THR A 90 -19.43 16.28 -13.05
CA THR A 90 -18.68 17.54 -12.98
C THR A 90 -18.56 17.95 -11.53
N ILE A 91 -17.32 17.97 -11.03
CA ILE A 91 -17.02 18.14 -9.60
C ILE A 91 -17.05 19.61 -9.18
N ASP A 92 -17.54 20.51 -10.02
CA ASP A 92 -17.64 21.96 -9.73
C ASP A 92 -18.52 22.26 -8.51
N SER A 93 -19.42 21.33 -8.15
CA SER A 93 -20.26 21.42 -6.96
C SER A 93 -19.62 20.85 -5.68
N LEU A 94 -18.49 20.17 -5.78
CA LEU A 94 -17.80 19.55 -4.66
C LEU A 94 -16.66 20.46 -4.20
N ASP A 95 -16.99 21.39 -3.33
CA ASP A 95 -16.00 22.25 -2.68
C ASP A 95 -15.38 21.50 -1.49
N PRO A 96 -14.06 21.12 -1.55
CA PRO A 96 -13.37 20.50 -0.42
C PRO A 96 -13.47 21.35 0.85
N LYS A 97 -13.53 22.66 0.73
CA LYS A 97 -13.64 23.58 1.87
C LYS A 97 -14.94 23.37 2.66
N ARG A 98 -16.04 22.99 1.99
CA ARG A 98 -17.28 22.64 2.67
C ARG A 98 -17.13 21.44 3.58
N PHE A 99 -16.27 20.47 3.18
CA PHE A 99 -16.07 19.27 3.98
C PHE A 99 -15.32 19.56 5.28
N TRP A 100 -14.16 20.26 5.19
CA TRP A 100 -13.26 20.41 6.34
C TRP A 100 -13.49 21.68 7.17
N ASN A 101 -13.94 22.78 6.55
CA ASN A 101 -14.15 24.04 7.25
C ASN A 101 -15.50 24.15 7.97
N THR A 102 -16.47 23.30 7.62
CA THR A 102 -17.81 23.33 8.21
C THR A 102 -18.01 22.32 9.34
N ILE A 103 -17.10 21.36 9.53
CA ILE A 103 -17.36 20.23 10.41
C ILE A 103 -16.29 20.10 11.49
N PRO A 104 -16.58 20.48 12.74
CA PRO A 104 -15.76 20.08 13.87
C PRO A 104 -15.68 18.55 13.93
N ILE A 105 -14.49 18.00 14.09
CA ILE A 105 -14.21 16.54 14.08
C ILE A 105 -15.11 15.78 15.07
N ASN A 106 -15.47 16.39 16.19
CA ASN A 106 -16.38 15.82 17.19
C ASN A 106 -17.87 15.74 16.76
N LYS A 107 -18.26 16.48 15.71
CA LYS A 107 -19.62 16.46 15.14
C LYS A 107 -19.70 15.67 13.82
N PHE A 108 -18.63 15.03 13.43
CA PHE A 108 -18.49 14.33 12.16
C PHE A 108 -19.62 13.34 11.84
N PRO A 109 -20.13 12.50 12.77
CA PRO A 109 -21.20 11.54 12.46
C PRO A 109 -22.48 12.21 11.92
N ILE A 110 -22.86 13.39 12.46
CA ILE A 110 -24.08 14.10 12.04
C ILE A 110 -23.91 14.69 10.63
N TYR A 111 -22.73 15.23 10.35
CA TYR A 111 -22.45 15.83 9.04
C TYR A 111 -22.16 14.79 7.97
N PHE A 112 -21.72 13.60 8.34
CA PHE A 112 -21.51 12.49 7.42
C PHE A 112 -22.77 12.17 6.62
N ASP A 113 -23.91 12.08 7.28
CA ASP A 113 -25.20 11.85 6.61
C ASP A 113 -25.58 13.02 5.67
N LEU A 114 -25.35 14.26 6.10
CA LEU A 114 -25.62 15.44 5.27
C LEU A 114 -24.75 15.47 4.01
N LEU A 115 -23.46 15.17 4.14
CA LEU A 115 -22.53 15.14 3.02
C LEU A 115 -22.81 13.98 2.06
N LYS A 116 -23.19 12.83 2.60
CA LYS A 116 -23.59 11.66 1.80
C LYS A 116 -24.76 12.00 0.86
N HIS A 117 -25.73 12.79 1.31
CA HIS A 117 -26.86 13.24 0.50
C HIS A 117 -26.46 14.25 -0.59
N GLN A 118 -25.27 14.86 -0.50
CA GLN A 118 -24.76 15.78 -1.53
C GLN A 118 -24.06 15.05 -2.70
N ILE A 119 -23.83 13.74 -2.59
CA ILE A 119 -23.27 12.95 -3.68
C ILE A 119 -24.40 12.62 -4.65
N PRO A 120 -24.42 13.19 -5.87
CA PRO A 120 -25.44 12.89 -6.83
C PRO A 120 -25.29 11.46 -7.37
N ASN A 121 -26.42 10.80 -7.63
CA ASN A 121 -26.49 9.42 -8.11
C ASN A 121 -25.55 8.46 -7.35
N PRO A 122 -25.60 8.39 -6.01
CA PRO A 122 -24.69 7.59 -5.22
C PRO A 122 -24.75 6.11 -5.57
N THR A 123 -25.90 5.63 -6.04
CA THR A 123 -26.12 4.25 -6.48
C THR A 123 -25.31 3.83 -7.71
N ILE A 124 -24.85 4.79 -8.50
CA ILE A 124 -24.03 4.57 -9.70
C ILE A 124 -22.55 4.91 -9.42
N VAL A 125 -22.34 6.06 -8.81
CA VAL A 125 -21.01 6.63 -8.59
C VAL A 125 -20.18 5.81 -7.61
N ILE A 126 -20.76 5.46 -6.45
CA ILE A 126 -20.06 4.73 -5.40
C ILE A 126 -19.61 3.34 -5.86
N PRO A 127 -20.49 2.48 -6.44
CA PRO A 127 -20.07 1.17 -6.93
C PRO A 127 -19.00 1.23 -8.01
N PHE A 128 -19.07 2.21 -8.91
CA PHE A 128 -18.08 2.37 -9.96
C PHE A 128 -16.71 2.77 -9.39
N THR A 129 -16.67 3.79 -8.52
CA THR A 129 -15.42 4.23 -7.89
C THR A 129 -14.81 3.13 -7.03
N ARG A 130 -15.63 2.42 -6.25
CA ARG A 130 -15.19 1.23 -5.50
C ARG A 130 -14.61 0.16 -6.41
N THR A 131 -15.18 -0.05 -7.60
CA THR A 131 -14.64 -1.00 -8.59
C THR A 131 -13.26 -0.56 -9.06
N VAL A 132 -13.07 0.73 -9.35
CA VAL A 132 -11.75 1.27 -9.74
C VAL A 132 -10.72 1.05 -8.62
N ILE A 133 -11.05 1.38 -7.37
CA ILE A 133 -10.16 1.16 -6.23
C ILE A 133 -9.86 -0.33 -6.02
N PHE A 134 -10.86 -1.20 -6.19
CA PHE A 134 -10.67 -2.64 -6.06
C PHE A 134 -9.74 -3.22 -7.14
N ILE A 135 -9.75 -2.68 -8.35
CA ILE A 135 -8.79 -3.08 -9.41
C ILE A 135 -7.35 -2.86 -8.94
N PHE A 136 -7.04 -1.74 -8.25
CA PHE A 136 -5.73 -1.54 -7.65
C PHE A 136 -5.42 -2.58 -6.57
N ALA A 137 -6.39 -2.88 -5.69
CA ALA A 137 -6.22 -3.91 -4.65
C ALA A 137 -5.95 -5.30 -5.25
N LEU A 138 -6.72 -5.71 -6.26
CA LEU A 138 -6.54 -7.00 -6.93
C LEU A 138 -5.20 -7.06 -7.69
N SER A 139 -4.85 -5.97 -8.40
CA SER A 139 -3.56 -5.85 -9.07
C SER A 139 -2.39 -5.92 -8.09
N SER A 140 -2.53 -5.35 -6.88
CA SER A 140 -1.49 -5.47 -5.85
C SER A 140 -1.25 -6.92 -5.43
N LEU A 141 -2.30 -7.74 -5.32
CA LEU A 141 -2.15 -9.18 -5.02
C LEU A 141 -1.40 -9.92 -6.13
N LEU A 142 -1.71 -9.63 -7.39
CA LEU A 142 -0.98 -10.21 -8.53
C LEU A 142 0.49 -9.81 -8.52
N LEU A 143 0.78 -8.53 -8.24
CA LEU A 143 2.15 -8.03 -8.17
C LEU A 143 2.92 -8.63 -6.99
N ILE A 144 2.29 -8.80 -5.82
CA ILE A 144 2.86 -9.48 -4.66
C ILE A 144 3.16 -10.96 -5.00
N TYR A 145 2.20 -11.64 -5.64
CA TYR A 145 2.41 -13.00 -6.10
C TYR A 145 3.63 -13.09 -7.01
N LEU A 146 3.73 -12.23 -8.04
CA LEU A 146 4.85 -12.19 -8.97
C LEU A 146 6.17 -11.84 -8.29
N PHE A 147 6.16 -10.89 -7.37
CA PHE A 147 7.32 -10.52 -6.57
C PHE A 147 7.87 -11.70 -5.76
N VAL A 148 7.01 -12.32 -4.94
CA VAL A 148 7.41 -13.46 -4.09
C VAL A 148 7.78 -14.67 -4.94
N ARG A 149 7.04 -14.90 -6.04
CA ARG A 149 7.31 -15.96 -7.01
C ARG A 149 8.70 -15.83 -7.65
N THR A 150 9.06 -14.60 -8.01
CA THR A 150 10.34 -14.27 -8.66
C THR A 150 11.50 -14.38 -7.70
N SER A 151 11.33 -13.96 -6.44
CA SER A 151 12.39 -13.85 -5.43
C SER A 151 12.56 -15.13 -4.62
N TYR A 152 11.47 -15.81 -4.25
CA TYR A 152 11.47 -16.86 -3.24
C TYR A 152 10.86 -18.19 -3.71
N GLY A 153 10.19 -18.20 -4.86
CA GLY A 153 9.62 -19.40 -5.46
C GLY A 153 8.11 -19.54 -5.28
N ILE A 154 7.55 -20.62 -5.87
CA ILE A 154 6.11 -20.79 -6.00
C ILE A 154 5.39 -21.01 -4.65
N LEU A 155 5.90 -21.88 -3.79
CA LEU A 155 5.22 -22.19 -2.52
C LEU A 155 5.09 -20.97 -1.58
N PRO A 156 6.19 -20.20 -1.33
CA PRO A 156 6.05 -18.94 -0.61
C PRO A 156 5.05 -17.97 -1.26
N ALA A 157 5.04 -17.87 -2.60
CA ALA A 157 4.13 -16.98 -3.31
C ALA A 157 2.66 -17.38 -3.11
N LEU A 158 2.35 -18.66 -3.27
CA LEU A 158 1.01 -19.18 -3.04
C LEU A 158 0.53 -18.89 -1.61
N ILE A 159 1.34 -19.24 -0.61
CA ILE A 159 0.97 -19.06 0.80
C ILE A 159 0.82 -17.58 1.15
N SER A 160 1.81 -16.75 0.81
CA SER A 160 1.75 -15.30 1.12
C SER A 160 0.49 -14.66 0.54
N THR A 161 0.22 -14.91 -0.75
CA THR A 161 -0.93 -14.28 -1.41
C THR A 161 -2.26 -14.85 -0.92
N SER A 162 -2.32 -16.16 -0.62
CA SER A 162 -3.50 -16.76 0.00
C SER A 162 -3.80 -16.18 1.38
N LEU A 163 -2.78 -16.00 2.22
CA LEU A 163 -2.93 -15.37 3.54
C LEU A 163 -3.46 -13.94 3.41
N ILE A 164 -3.00 -13.18 2.42
CA ILE A 164 -3.44 -11.79 2.20
C ILE A 164 -4.90 -11.75 1.74
N ILE A 165 -5.29 -12.55 0.71
CA ILE A 165 -6.64 -12.48 0.16
C ILE A 165 -7.72 -12.95 1.14
N ILE A 166 -7.41 -13.93 2.00
CA ILE A 166 -8.36 -14.40 3.02
C ILE A 166 -8.40 -13.49 4.26
N ASN A 167 -7.45 -12.55 4.41
CA ASN A 167 -7.37 -11.68 5.58
C ASN A 167 -8.61 -10.75 5.67
N PRO A 168 -9.29 -10.67 6.83
CA PRO A 168 -10.47 -9.85 7.00
C PRO A 168 -10.24 -8.35 6.74
N ILE A 169 -9.03 -7.81 7.01
CA ILE A 169 -8.69 -6.41 6.71
C ILE A 169 -8.70 -6.19 5.20
N PHE A 170 -8.07 -7.09 4.42
CA PHE A 170 -8.09 -7.00 2.96
C PHE A 170 -9.52 -7.04 2.44
N ASN A 171 -10.30 -8.03 2.84
CA ASN A 171 -11.68 -8.19 2.41
C ASN A 171 -12.57 -7.00 2.78
N LYS A 172 -12.27 -6.30 3.89
CA LYS A 172 -13.06 -5.16 4.35
C LYS A 172 -12.74 -3.89 3.57
N ILE A 173 -11.45 -3.60 3.35
CA ILE A 173 -10.97 -2.29 2.88
C ILE A 173 -10.73 -2.26 1.37
N SER A 174 -10.43 -3.40 0.74
CA SER A 174 -10.01 -3.45 -0.67
C SER A 174 -10.97 -2.79 -1.67
N ALA A 175 -12.25 -2.69 -1.33
CA ALA A 175 -13.24 -2.03 -2.16
C ALA A 175 -13.67 -0.65 -1.64
N TRP A 176 -13.13 -0.15 -0.51
CA TRP A 176 -13.46 1.17 -0.03
C TRP A 176 -12.73 2.26 -0.84
N ILE A 177 -13.36 3.42 -0.97
CA ILE A 177 -12.78 4.58 -1.68
C ILE A 177 -11.72 5.21 -0.78
N LEU A 178 -10.53 4.62 -0.79
CA LEU A 178 -9.38 5.01 0.04
C LEU A 178 -8.09 5.03 -0.78
N ALA A 179 -7.09 5.75 -0.29
CA ALA A 179 -5.75 5.77 -0.90
C ALA A 179 -4.94 4.49 -0.63
N GLU A 180 -5.27 3.74 0.41
CA GLU A 180 -4.54 2.56 0.86
C GLU A 180 -4.43 1.44 -0.19
N PRO A 181 -5.48 1.06 -0.94
CA PRO A 181 -5.36 0.08 -2.01
C PRO A 181 -4.45 0.54 -3.16
N ILE A 182 -4.50 1.83 -3.50
CA ILE A 182 -3.65 2.43 -4.53
C ILE A 182 -2.19 2.45 -4.06
N LEU A 183 -1.94 2.80 -2.80
CA LEU A 183 -0.60 2.79 -2.21
C LEU A 183 -0.01 1.38 -2.21
N LEU A 184 -0.79 0.37 -1.81
CA LEU A 184 -0.36 -1.03 -1.80
C LEU A 184 0.01 -1.51 -3.21
N PHE A 185 -0.73 -1.08 -4.24
CA PHE A 185 -0.39 -1.38 -5.63
C PHE A 185 1.00 -0.86 -6.00
N PHE A 186 1.29 0.42 -5.69
CA PHE A 186 2.61 0.98 -5.99
C PHE A 186 3.71 0.35 -5.14
N PHE A 187 3.44 -0.01 -3.89
CA PHE A 187 4.40 -0.75 -3.07
C PHE A 187 4.73 -2.11 -3.69
N ALA A 188 3.72 -2.87 -4.10
CA ALA A 188 3.90 -4.17 -4.73
C ALA A 188 4.66 -4.08 -6.07
N LEU A 189 4.33 -3.07 -6.90
CA LEU A 189 5.01 -2.81 -8.16
C LEU A 189 6.48 -2.43 -7.96
N PHE A 190 6.76 -1.60 -6.96
CA PHE A 190 8.12 -1.24 -6.55
C PHE A 190 8.94 -2.47 -6.17
N LEU A 191 8.40 -3.34 -5.31
CA LEU A 191 9.08 -4.55 -4.87
C LEU A 191 9.38 -5.49 -6.06
N LEU A 192 8.46 -5.57 -7.02
CA LEU A 192 8.67 -6.37 -8.23
C LEU A 192 9.82 -5.80 -9.08
N PHE A 193 9.91 -4.48 -9.27
CA PHE A 193 11.03 -3.88 -9.99
C PHE A 193 12.36 -4.04 -9.24
N CYS A 194 12.37 -3.94 -7.91
CA CYS A 194 13.54 -4.25 -7.11
C CYS A 194 13.98 -5.72 -7.29
N ALA A 195 13.03 -6.67 -7.30
CA ALA A 195 13.32 -8.07 -7.55
C ALA A 195 13.92 -8.30 -8.96
N PHE A 196 13.35 -7.66 -9.98
CA PHE A 196 13.90 -7.71 -11.34
C PHE A 196 15.30 -7.08 -11.41
N TYR A 197 15.53 -5.98 -10.73
CA TYR A 197 16.85 -5.35 -10.65
C TYR A 197 17.89 -6.29 -10.06
N LEU A 198 17.59 -6.90 -8.91
CA LEU A 198 18.49 -7.85 -8.24
C LEU A 198 18.73 -9.12 -9.06
N LYS A 199 17.69 -9.61 -9.78
CA LYS A 199 17.77 -10.86 -10.54
C LYS A 199 18.43 -10.69 -11.91
N THR A 200 18.09 -9.63 -12.65
CA THR A 200 18.54 -9.42 -14.03
C THR A 200 19.77 -8.54 -14.14
N GLN A 201 20.11 -7.81 -13.08
CA GLN A 201 21.22 -6.86 -13.00
C GLN A 201 21.07 -5.66 -13.97
N LYS A 202 19.88 -5.45 -14.57
CA LYS A 202 19.63 -4.36 -15.54
C LYS A 202 19.30 -3.06 -14.82
N ASN A 203 20.14 -2.03 -14.98
CA ASN A 203 20.01 -0.75 -14.28
C ASN A 203 18.72 0.03 -14.60
N ILE A 204 18.07 -0.25 -15.73
CA ILE A 204 16.79 0.40 -16.07
C ILE A 204 15.70 0.18 -15.01
N TYR A 205 15.73 -0.93 -14.28
CA TYR A 205 14.76 -1.18 -13.22
C TYR A 205 14.91 -0.24 -12.02
N VAL A 206 16.09 0.38 -11.81
CA VAL A 206 16.24 1.45 -10.81
C VAL A 206 15.41 2.66 -11.19
N VAL A 207 15.42 3.04 -12.49
CA VAL A 207 14.62 4.16 -12.98
C VAL A 207 13.12 3.86 -12.84
N PHE A 208 12.66 2.68 -13.23
CA PHE A 208 11.26 2.28 -13.02
C PHE A 208 10.87 2.25 -11.54
N ALA A 209 11.74 1.73 -10.67
CA ALA A 209 11.50 1.75 -9.23
C ALA A 209 11.42 3.18 -8.67
N SER A 210 12.26 4.11 -9.16
CA SER A 210 12.24 5.53 -8.78
C SER A 210 10.94 6.22 -9.22
N ILE A 211 10.46 5.94 -10.43
CA ILE A 211 9.16 6.41 -10.92
C ILE A 211 8.03 5.92 -10.02
N VAL A 212 8.04 4.64 -9.67
CA VAL A 212 7.02 4.06 -8.79
C VAL A 212 7.12 4.61 -7.36
N CYS A 213 8.33 4.91 -6.86
CA CYS A 213 8.50 5.63 -5.59
C CYS A 213 7.81 6.99 -5.61
N SER A 214 7.96 7.76 -6.71
CA SER A 214 7.27 9.04 -6.87
C SER A 214 5.75 8.86 -6.87
N LEU A 215 5.21 7.91 -7.63
CA LEU A 215 3.78 7.63 -7.68
C LEU A 215 3.22 7.16 -6.32
N ALA A 216 3.97 6.34 -5.58
CA ALA A 216 3.62 5.95 -4.22
C ALA A 216 3.59 7.16 -3.27
N PHE A 217 4.61 8.02 -3.33
CA PHE A 217 4.67 9.26 -2.56
C PHE A 217 3.52 10.20 -2.91
N LEU A 218 3.19 10.35 -4.20
CA LEU A 218 2.07 11.14 -4.69
C LEU A 218 0.70 10.55 -4.33
N THR A 219 0.63 9.27 -3.97
CA THR A 219 -0.59 8.65 -3.45
C THR A 219 -0.77 8.96 -1.97
N LYS A 220 0.29 8.80 -1.19
CA LYS A 220 0.32 9.05 0.26
C LYS A 220 1.74 9.29 0.72
N LEU A 221 1.96 10.20 1.70
CA LEU A 221 3.30 10.54 2.19
C LEU A 221 4.13 9.31 2.60
N ASN A 222 3.48 8.25 3.08
CA ASN A 222 4.13 6.99 3.43
C ASN A 222 4.87 6.33 2.25
N GLY A 223 4.57 6.70 1.01
CA GLY A 223 5.30 6.24 -0.18
C GLY A 223 6.78 6.62 -0.17
N ILE A 224 7.17 7.66 0.58
CA ILE A 224 8.59 8.05 0.75
C ILE A 224 9.44 6.94 1.39
N LEU A 225 8.82 6.02 2.15
CA LEU A 225 9.50 4.89 2.79
C LEU A 225 10.10 3.88 1.78
N LEU A 226 9.73 3.97 0.52
CA LEU A 226 10.33 3.17 -0.55
C LEU A 226 11.74 3.66 -0.93
N VAL A 227 12.04 4.95 -0.73
CA VAL A 227 13.33 5.54 -1.11
C VAL A 227 14.51 4.87 -0.38
N PRO A 228 14.53 4.73 0.96
CA PRO A 228 15.62 4.05 1.64
C PRO A 228 15.74 2.57 1.24
N ILE A 229 14.63 1.89 0.95
CA ILE A 229 14.68 0.51 0.44
C ILE A 229 15.36 0.49 -0.94
N LEU A 230 15.04 1.42 -1.84
CA LEU A 230 15.68 1.53 -3.16
C LEU A 230 17.19 1.75 -3.04
N ILE A 231 17.62 2.62 -2.12
CA ILE A 231 19.05 2.88 -1.86
C ILE A 231 19.74 1.58 -1.40
N ILE A 232 19.14 0.85 -0.45
CA ILE A 232 19.71 -0.41 0.04
C ILE A 232 19.80 -1.44 -1.08
N VAL A 233 18.75 -1.62 -1.88
CA VAL A 233 18.71 -2.53 -3.02
C VAL A 233 19.77 -2.17 -4.07
N PHE A 234 19.94 -0.86 -4.34
CA PHE A 234 20.96 -0.36 -5.26
C PHE A 234 22.39 -0.67 -4.75
N LEU A 235 22.65 -0.44 -3.47
CA LEU A 235 23.96 -0.75 -2.86
C LEU A 235 24.23 -2.25 -2.81
N MET A 236 23.23 -3.07 -2.48
CA MET A 236 23.36 -4.55 -2.46
C MET A 236 23.73 -5.10 -3.83
N LYS A 237 23.03 -4.68 -4.89
CA LYS A 237 23.32 -5.15 -6.26
C LYS A 237 24.75 -4.84 -6.67
N ASN A 238 25.23 -3.67 -6.32
CA ASN A 238 26.56 -3.18 -6.67
C ASN A 238 27.65 -3.63 -5.69
N LYS A 239 27.33 -4.46 -4.71
CA LYS A 239 28.27 -4.90 -3.65
C LYS A 239 29.02 -3.72 -3.01
N PHE A 240 28.30 -2.61 -2.82
CA PHE A 240 28.82 -1.34 -2.30
C PHE A 240 29.91 -0.67 -3.17
N SER A 241 30.10 -1.15 -4.42
CA SER A 241 31.05 -0.55 -5.40
C SER A 241 30.23 -0.01 -6.59
N ILE A 242 30.14 1.32 -6.70
CA ILE A 242 29.26 1.97 -7.68
C ILE A 242 30.07 2.33 -8.92
N SER A 243 29.70 1.77 -10.07
CA SER A 243 30.28 2.13 -11.37
C SER A 243 29.70 3.48 -11.89
N LYS A 244 30.42 4.10 -12.83
CA LYS A 244 29.91 5.31 -13.52
C LYS A 244 28.55 5.07 -14.19
N GLN A 245 28.33 3.87 -14.73
CA GLN A 245 27.07 3.51 -15.35
C GLN A 245 25.95 3.38 -14.31
N ASP A 246 26.20 2.74 -13.17
CA ASP A 246 25.22 2.63 -12.07
C ASP A 246 24.83 4.02 -11.58
N LEU A 247 25.82 4.91 -11.38
CA LEU A 247 25.57 6.29 -10.96
C LEU A 247 24.71 7.06 -11.96
N LYS A 248 24.97 6.90 -13.27
CA LYS A 248 24.12 7.51 -14.32
C LYS A 248 22.65 7.11 -14.18
N PHE A 249 22.36 5.82 -14.00
CA PHE A 249 20.97 5.36 -13.83
C PHE A 249 20.36 5.80 -12.50
N ALA A 250 21.13 5.86 -11.41
CA ALA A 250 20.66 6.39 -10.14
C ALA A 250 20.28 7.89 -10.27
N ILE A 251 21.12 8.70 -10.91
CA ILE A 251 20.83 10.13 -11.18
C ILE A 251 19.58 10.26 -12.07
N THR A 252 19.48 9.46 -13.14
CA THR A 252 18.30 9.46 -14.01
C THR A 252 17.03 9.10 -13.21
N GLY A 253 17.12 8.13 -12.30
CA GLY A 253 16.00 7.76 -11.40
C GLY A 253 15.62 8.89 -10.45
N CYS A 254 16.61 9.58 -9.84
CA CYS A 254 16.35 10.74 -8.99
C CYS A 254 15.69 11.89 -9.77
N ILE A 255 16.17 12.18 -10.97
CA ILE A 255 15.57 13.20 -11.84
C ILE A 255 14.12 12.82 -12.19
N ALA A 256 13.87 11.56 -12.58
CA ALA A 256 12.53 11.07 -12.88
C ALA A 256 11.60 11.19 -11.66
N PHE A 257 12.06 10.80 -10.48
CA PHE A 257 11.32 10.95 -9.22
C PHE A 257 10.93 12.42 -8.99
N LEU A 258 11.89 13.34 -9.08
CA LEU A 258 11.65 14.77 -8.82
C LEU A 258 10.71 15.38 -9.87
N LEU A 259 10.93 15.12 -11.16
CA LEU A 259 10.11 15.68 -12.23
C LEU A 259 8.65 15.21 -12.10
N ILE A 260 8.41 13.90 -11.88
CA ILE A 260 7.06 13.37 -11.72
C ILE A 260 6.40 13.95 -10.46
N THR A 261 7.15 14.03 -9.35
CA THR A 261 6.63 14.59 -8.09
C THR A 261 6.22 16.05 -8.25
N ILE A 262 7.05 16.87 -8.86
CA ILE A 262 6.78 18.30 -9.06
C ILE A 262 5.64 18.49 -10.07
N PHE A 263 5.69 17.79 -11.21
CA PHE A 263 4.70 17.97 -12.27
C PHE A 263 3.31 17.52 -11.82
N LEU A 264 3.18 16.35 -11.20
CA LEU A 264 1.87 15.83 -10.77
C LEU A 264 1.36 16.42 -9.45
N ASN A 265 2.13 17.23 -8.76
CA ASN A 265 1.68 17.88 -7.53
C ASN A 265 1.93 19.40 -7.57
N PRO A 266 0.92 20.19 -8.00
CA PRO A 266 1.03 21.64 -8.10
C PRO A 266 1.38 22.36 -6.80
N VAL A 267 1.19 21.73 -5.64
CA VAL A 267 1.64 22.26 -4.35
C VAL A 267 3.13 22.58 -4.37
N PHE A 268 3.96 21.75 -5.06
CA PHE A 268 5.39 22.01 -5.22
C PHE A 268 5.70 23.17 -6.17
N LEU A 269 4.86 23.37 -7.20
CA LEU A 269 5.01 24.51 -8.11
C LEU A 269 4.71 25.83 -7.40
N ASN A 270 3.70 25.82 -6.50
CA ASN A 270 3.28 27.00 -5.76
C ASN A 270 4.17 27.33 -4.56
N ASN A 271 4.70 26.31 -3.88
CA ASN A 271 5.37 26.49 -2.58
C ASN A 271 6.84 26.03 -2.59
N GLY A 272 7.32 25.44 -3.69
CA GLY A 272 8.68 24.90 -3.77
C GLY A 272 8.96 23.88 -2.64
N ILE A 273 10.16 23.91 -2.10
CA ILE A 273 10.60 23.00 -1.04
C ILE A 273 9.84 23.21 0.29
N LYS A 274 9.27 24.40 0.52
CA LYS A 274 8.44 24.69 1.71
C LYS A 274 7.20 23.80 1.79
N ALA A 275 6.74 23.29 0.65
CA ALA A 275 5.62 22.34 0.59
C ALA A 275 5.85 21.12 1.48
N ILE A 276 7.08 20.58 1.53
CA ILE A 276 7.42 19.41 2.35
C ILE A 276 7.21 19.73 3.83
N GLY A 277 7.75 20.86 4.29
CA GLY A 277 7.60 21.29 5.69
C GLY A 277 6.12 21.41 6.08
N LYS A 278 5.31 22.04 5.21
CA LYS A 278 3.88 22.22 5.47
C LYS A 278 3.10 20.90 5.44
N MET A 279 3.44 19.96 4.54
CA MET A 279 2.85 18.61 4.55
C MET A 279 3.16 17.86 5.85
N VAL A 280 4.39 17.96 6.35
CA VAL A 280 4.78 17.35 7.63
C VAL A 280 4.04 18.00 8.79
N GLU A 281 3.97 19.32 8.82
CA GLU A 281 3.24 20.08 9.85
C GLU A 281 1.76 19.69 9.92
N VAL A 282 1.08 19.66 8.75
CA VAL A 282 -0.32 19.23 8.66
C VAL A 282 -0.50 17.81 9.20
N ARG A 283 0.42 16.90 8.88
CA ARG A 283 0.36 15.52 9.38
C ARG A 283 0.62 15.39 10.86
N LEU A 284 1.54 16.14 11.41
CA LEU A 284 1.81 16.16 12.85
C LEU A 284 0.62 16.77 13.61
N SER A 285 0.02 17.84 13.10
CA SER A 285 -1.18 18.44 13.66
C SER A 285 -2.35 17.42 13.65
N ALA A 286 -2.59 16.76 12.51
CA ALA A 286 -3.60 15.70 12.42
C ALA A 286 -3.34 14.56 13.40
N PHE A 287 -2.08 14.16 13.59
CA PHE A 287 -1.69 13.12 14.56
C PHE A 287 -2.12 13.49 15.99
N HIS A 288 -1.86 14.71 16.44
CA HIS A 288 -2.25 15.19 17.77
C HIS A 288 -3.78 15.31 17.90
N ILE A 289 -4.44 15.89 16.89
CA ILE A 289 -5.91 16.01 16.87
C ILE A 289 -6.57 14.63 16.99
N TYR A 290 -6.07 13.62 16.29
CA TYR A 290 -6.61 12.27 16.39
C TYR A 290 -6.40 11.64 17.77
N GLN A 291 -5.25 11.85 18.41
CA GLN A 291 -5.01 11.36 19.75
C GLN A 291 -5.93 12.03 20.78
N GLU A 292 -6.19 13.32 20.64
CA GLU A 292 -7.10 14.07 21.51
C GLU A 292 -8.57 13.70 21.30
N THR A 293 -8.97 13.48 20.02
CA THR A 293 -10.36 13.15 19.68
C THR A 293 -10.72 11.72 20.06
N TYR A 294 -9.78 10.78 19.87
CA TYR A 294 -9.99 9.35 20.11
C TYR A 294 -9.17 8.86 21.31
N LYS A 295 -9.29 9.54 22.45
CA LYS A 295 -8.50 9.30 23.69
C LYS A 295 -8.47 7.83 24.10
N GLU A 296 -9.61 7.12 24.03
CA GLU A 296 -9.71 5.71 24.40
C GLU A 296 -8.97 4.76 23.46
N ALA A 297 -8.78 5.17 22.20
CA ALA A 297 -8.07 4.40 21.19
C ALA A 297 -6.65 4.93 20.92
N ALA A 298 -6.24 6.02 21.56
CA ALA A 298 -4.94 6.65 21.38
C ALA A 298 -3.81 5.72 21.80
N LEU A 299 -2.71 5.71 21.03
CA LEU A 299 -1.52 4.91 21.29
C LEU A 299 -0.37 5.86 21.65
N LEU A 300 -0.13 6.00 22.94
CA LEU A 300 0.80 7.01 23.45
C LEU A 300 2.26 6.55 23.43
N SER A 301 2.51 5.26 23.67
CA SER A 301 3.86 4.71 23.69
C SER A 301 4.18 3.83 22.47
N VAL A 302 5.45 3.71 22.12
CA VAL A 302 5.92 2.83 21.04
C VAL A 302 5.59 1.36 21.36
N SER A 303 5.73 0.94 22.62
CA SER A 303 5.39 -0.41 23.04
C SER A 303 3.91 -0.73 22.86
N GLU A 304 3.00 0.19 23.18
CA GLU A 304 1.56 0.04 22.95
C GLU A 304 1.25 -0.10 21.44
N ARG A 305 1.92 0.67 20.60
CA ARG A 305 1.76 0.61 19.14
C ARG A 305 2.14 -0.77 18.60
N PHE A 306 3.30 -1.29 19.00
CA PHE A 306 3.74 -2.63 18.59
C PHE A 306 2.84 -3.74 19.16
N LEU A 307 2.45 -3.66 20.41
CA LEU A 307 1.54 -4.62 21.02
C LEU A 307 0.17 -4.62 20.32
N THR A 308 -0.35 -3.44 20.05
CA THR A 308 -1.63 -3.27 19.32
C THR A 308 -1.51 -3.80 17.90
N ALA A 309 -0.46 -3.46 17.16
CA ALA A 309 -0.23 -3.98 15.82
C ALA A 309 -0.15 -5.51 15.82
N THR A 310 0.58 -6.10 16.76
CA THR A 310 0.68 -7.56 16.91
C THR A 310 -0.68 -8.18 17.17
N LYS A 311 -1.45 -7.61 18.13
CA LYS A 311 -2.82 -8.06 18.42
C LYS A 311 -3.75 -7.95 17.21
N MET A 312 -3.68 -6.84 16.47
CA MET A 312 -4.53 -6.62 15.31
C MET A 312 -4.19 -7.58 14.16
N ILE A 313 -2.91 -7.70 13.79
CA ILE A 313 -2.48 -8.48 12.62
C ILE A 313 -2.58 -9.99 12.89
N PHE A 314 -2.11 -10.48 14.03
CA PHE A 314 -1.91 -11.91 14.27
C PHE A 314 -2.99 -12.57 15.14
N PHE A 315 -3.87 -11.79 15.75
CA PHE A 315 -4.95 -12.33 16.59
C PHE A 315 -6.32 -11.84 16.11
N ARG A 316 -6.61 -10.55 16.16
CA ARG A 316 -7.95 -10.03 15.86
C ARG A 316 -8.37 -10.29 14.41
N TYR A 317 -7.48 -10.06 13.45
CA TYR A 317 -7.73 -10.24 12.02
C TYR A 317 -7.02 -11.45 11.41
N SER A 318 -6.45 -12.32 12.22
CA SER A 318 -5.94 -13.61 11.78
C SER A 318 -7.10 -14.58 11.52
N VAL A 319 -7.11 -15.16 10.34
CA VAL A 319 -8.11 -16.18 9.98
C VAL A 319 -7.93 -17.44 10.83
N PHE A 320 -6.70 -17.92 10.96
CA PHE A 320 -6.40 -19.13 11.72
C PHE A 320 -6.69 -18.97 13.22
N TYR A 321 -6.30 -17.85 13.81
CA TYR A 321 -6.59 -17.61 15.22
C TYR A 321 -8.09 -17.56 15.50
N ASN A 322 -8.86 -16.98 14.59
CA ASN A 322 -10.32 -16.93 14.74
C ASN A 322 -10.98 -18.31 14.61
N LEU A 323 -10.42 -19.20 13.77
CA LEU A 323 -10.94 -20.56 13.57
C LEU A 323 -10.52 -21.54 14.67
N VAL A 324 -9.22 -21.60 14.98
CA VAL A 324 -8.64 -22.67 15.82
C VAL A 324 -7.99 -22.17 17.10
N LYS A 325 -8.00 -20.85 17.36
CA LYS A 325 -7.38 -20.17 18.53
C LYS A 325 -5.87 -20.40 18.65
N ILE A 326 -5.20 -20.79 17.56
CA ILE A 326 -3.76 -20.96 17.50
C ILE A 326 -3.20 -19.82 16.60
N PRO A 327 -2.20 -19.06 17.04
CA PRO A 327 -1.62 -17.96 16.27
C PRO A 327 -0.66 -18.48 15.17
N VAL A 328 -1.19 -19.28 14.23
CA VAL A 328 -0.42 -19.93 13.16
C VAL A 328 0.34 -18.90 12.33
N GLU A 329 -0.32 -17.80 11.97
CA GLU A 329 0.29 -16.73 11.16
C GLU A 329 1.46 -16.06 11.89
N LEU A 330 1.38 -15.89 13.22
CA LEU A 330 2.50 -15.38 14.02
C LEU A 330 3.67 -16.37 14.04
N ILE A 331 3.39 -17.66 14.23
CA ILE A 331 4.43 -18.72 14.19
C ILE A 331 5.12 -18.72 12.82
N MET A 332 4.34 -18.67 11.74
CA MET A 332 4.88 -18.59 10.37
C MET A 332 5.71 -17.33 10.16
N PHE A 333 5.26 -16.19 10.67
CA PHE A 333 5.99 -14.92 10.60
C PHE A 333 7.34 -15.01 11.33
N VAL A 334 7.37 -15.55 12.55
CA VAL A 334 8.63 -15.73 13.31
C VAL A 334 9.60 -16.65 12.57
N LEU A 335 9.12 -17.76 12.01
CA LEU A 335 9.94 -18.66 11.20
C LEU A 335 10.44 -17.99 9.90
N GLY A 336 9.61 -17.18 9.25
CA GLY A 336 10.00 -16.41 8.07
C GLY A 336 11.06 -15.35 8.39
N MET A 337 10.93 -14.65 9.54
CA MET A 337 11.95 -13.72 10.02
C MET A 337 13.27 -14.44 10.33
N TYR A 338 13.20 -15.59 11.03
CA TYR A 338 14.39 -16.42 11.27
C TYR A 338 15.09 -16.81 9.96
N TYR A 339 14.32 -17.21 8.94
CA TYR A 339 14.88 -17.52 7.60
C TYR A 339 15.59 -16.30 7.01
N SER A 340 14.97 -15.12 7.07
CA SER A 340 15.49 -13.87 6.50
C SER A 340 16.81 -13.45 7.18
N PHE A 341 16.86 -13.50 8.51
CA PHE A 341 18.07 -13.20 9.27
C PHE A 341 19.20 -14.21 8.96
N ARG A 342 18.86 -15.51 8.93
CA ARG A 342 19.83 -16.57 8.64
C ARG A 342 20.41 -16.45 7.23
N LYS A 343 19.60 -16.03 6.25
CA LYS A 343 20.03 -15.82 4.85
C LYS A 343 20.68 -14.45 4.65
N ARG A 344 20.66 -13.60 5.65
CA ARG A 344 21.11 -12.19 5.55
C ARG A 344 20.44 -11.47 4.38
N ASP A 345 19.13 -11.72 4.20
CA ASP A 345 18.34 -11.10 3.13
C ASP A 345 18.06 -9.64 3.48
N LEU A 346 19.04 -8.77 3.16
CA LEU A 346 18.96 -7.35 3.47
C LEU A 346 17.79 -6.67 2.76
N PHE A 347 17.37 -7.14 1.59
CA PHE A 347 16.20 -6.59 0.90
C PHE A 347 14.93 -6.83 1.71
N LEU A 348 14.69 -8.08 2.14
CA LEU A 348 13.53 -8.41 2.94
C LEU A 348 13.56 -7.75 4.32
N LEU A 349 14.73 -7.70 4.96
CA LEU A 349 14.91 -7.02 6.24
C LEU A 349 14.68 -5.51 6.13
N SER A 350 15.13 -4.86 5.04
CA SER A 350 14.83 -3.44 4.79
C SER A 350 13.34 -3.22 4.51
N MET A 351 12.71 -4.09 3.72
CA MET A 351 11.26 -4.05 3.50
C MET A 351 10.51 -4.12 4.84
N PHE A 352 10.88 -5.05 5.72
CA PHE A 352 10.27 -5.18 7.04
C PHE A 352 10.49 -3.93 7.90
N ALA A 353 11.71 -3.40 7.94
CA ALA A 353 12.04 -2.22 8.73
C ALA A 353 11.22 -0.99 8.26
N PHE A 354 11.21 -0.70 6.96
CA PHE A 354 10.60 0.52 6.43
C PHE A 354 9.10 0.41 6.17
N LEU A 355 8.56 -0.78 5.85
CA LEU A 355 7.14 -0.94 5.53
C LEU A 355 6.31 -1.53 6.69
N VAL A 356 6.93 -1.99 7.75
CA VAL A 356 6.25 -2.54 8.94
C VAL A 356 6.66 -1.80 10.21
N VAL A 357 7.96 -1.84 10.57
CA VAL A 357 8.43 -1.32 11.87
C VAL A 357 8.23 0.20 11.98
N ILE A 358 8.73 0.96 10.99
CA ILE A 358 8.61 2.43 11.00
C ILE A 358 7.14 2.87 11.03
N PRO A 359 6.23 2.40 10.14
CA PRO A 359 4.85 2.82 10.20
C PRO A 359 4.14 2.49 11.51
N ILE A 360 4.40 1.31 12.09
CA ILE A 360 3.85 0.94 13.39
C ILE A 360 4.33 1.91 14.48
N SER A 361 5.59 2.35 14.43
CA SER A 361 6.16 3.30 15.40
C SER A 361 5.46 4.66 15.41
N PHE A 362 4.77 5.03 14.33
CA PHE A 362 4.05 6.30 14.16
C PHE A 362 2.52 6.14 14.10
N LEU A 363 1.95 5.03 14.59
CA LEU A 363 0.49 4.89 14.65
C LEU A 363 -0.09 5.83 15.73
N PRO A 364 -1.01 6.75 15.38
CA PRO A 364 -1.58 7.68 16.36
C PRO A 364 -2.60 7.02 17.27
N TYR A 365 -3.40 6.10 16.73
CA TYR A 365 -4.50 5.43 17.43
C TYR A 365 -4.85 4.09 16.76
N ASN A 366 -5.64 3.28 17.46
CA ASN A 366 -5.98 1.92 17.05
C ASN A 366 -7.11 1.91 16.01
N VAL A 367 -6.76 2.07 14.72
CA VAL A 367 -7.71 1.95 13.61
C VAL A 367 -7.22 0.96 12.58
N PHE A 368 -8.09 0.01 12.24
CA PHE A 368 -7.75 -1.12 11.36
C PHE A 368 -7.31 -0.71 9.93
N LYS A 369 -7.76 0.42 9.39
CA LYS A 369 -7.39 0.89 8.06
C LYS A 369 -5.89 1.17 7.90
N TYR A 370 -5.22 1.58 8.97
CA TYR A 370 -3.76 1.79 8.93
C TYR A 370 -2.97 0.50 8.75
N PHE A 371 -3.55 -0.65 9.09
CA PHE A 371 -2.88 -1.93 8.91
C PHE A 371 -3.02 -2.49 7.49
N TYR A 372 -3.92 -1.94 6.65
CA TYR A 372 -4.22 -2.48 5.33
C TYR A 372 -2.98 -2.63 4.42
N TRP A 373 -2.09 -1.65 4.41
CA TRP A 373 -0.88 -1.70 3.60
C TRP A 373 0.34 -2.25 4.36
N ILE A 374 0.23 -2.48 5.69
CA ILE A 374 1.29 -3.03 6.54
C ILE A 374 1.22 -4.57 6.57
N PHE A 375 0.02 -5.14 6.79
CA PHE A 375 -0.13 -6.59 7.00
C PHE A 375 0.31 -7.43 5.79
N PRO A 376 0.20 -7.01 4.51
CA PRO A 376 0.68 -7.82 3.40
C PRO A 376 2.17 -8.15 3.50
N PHE A 377 2.98 -7.24 4.03
CA PHE A 377 4.42 -7.47 4.19
C PHE A 377 4.73 -8.46 5.32
N THR A 378 3.94 -8.46 6.38
CA THR A 378 4.06 -9.51 7.42
C THR A 378 3.67 -10.88 6.88
N HIS A 379 2.68 -10.95 5.99
CA HIS A 379 2.23 -12.21 5.37
C HIS A 379 3.18 -12.70 4.28
N ILE A 380 3.89 -11.80 3.57
CA ILE A 380 5.00 -12.17 2.69
C ILE A 380 6.08 -12.90 3.51
N ILE A 381 6.46 -12.33 4.65
CA ILE A 381 7.45 -12.95 5.54
C ILE A 381 6.94 -14.29 6.09
N ALA A 382 5.67 -14.36 6.50
CA ALA A 382 5.06 -15.59 6.98
C ALA A 382 5.13 -16.72 5.92
N GLY A 383 4.87 -16.39 4.65
CA GLY A 383 4.97 -17.36 3.55
C GLY A 383 6.38 -17.97 3.36
N LEU A 384 7.43 -17.24 3.76
CA LEU A 384 8.82 -17.72 3.70
C LEU A 384 9.14 -18.81 4.72
N SER A 385 8.30 -19.01 5.74
CA SER A 385 8.44 -20.11 6.70
C SER A 385 8.60 -21.47 6.02
N LEU A 386 7.94 -21.64 4.85
CA LEU A 386 8.07 -22.88 4.07
C LEU A 386 9.48 -23.17 3.59
N ASN A 387 10.31 -22.16 3.39
CA ASN A 387 11.70 -22.35 3.01
C ASN A 387 12.53 -22.94 4.17
N VAL A 388 12.16 -22.66 5.42
CA VAL A 388 12.75 -23.30 6.61
C VAL A 388 12.47 -24.80 6.60
N PHE A 389 11.19 -25.16 6.41
CA PHE A 389 10.80 -26.58 6.35
C PHE A 389 11.48 -27.32 5.22
N LYS A 390 11.57 -26.71 4.04
CA LYS A 390 12.28 -27.27 2.88
C LYS A 390 13.77 -27.52 3.18
N GLU A 391 14.44 -26.59 3.87
CA GLU A 391 15.85 -26.77 4.24
C GLU A 391 16.04 -27.91 5.25
N VAL A 392 15.19 -27.99 6.27
CA VAL A 392 15.21 -29.06 7.28
C VAL A 392 14.97 -30.41 6.60
N TRP A 393 13.96 -30.49 5.74
CA TRP A 393 13.66 -31.73 4.98
C TRP A 393 14.82 -32.17 4.11
N ASN A 394 15.42 -31.25 3.37
CA ASN A 394 16.58 -31.58 2.49
C ASN A 394 17.81 -32.03 3.28
N ARG A 395 18.03 -31.47 4.48
CA ARG A 395 19.12 -31.95 5.36
C ARG A 395 18.85 -33.35 5.87
N ARG A 396 17.63 -33.61 6.36
CA ARG A 396 17.25 -34.93 6.85
C ARG A 396 17.36 -35.99 5.76
N SER A 397 16.92 -35.71 4.55
CA SER A 397 17.01 -36.64 3.41
C SER A 397 18.46 -36.94 2.98
N ARG A 398 19.39 -35.97 3.12
CA ARG A 398 20.82 -36.20 2.87
C ARG A 398 21.46 -37.11 3.94
N ILE A 399 21.09 -36.89 5.20
CA ILE A 399 21.58 -37.74 6.31
C ILE A 399 21.10 -39.19 6.14
N LEU A 400 19.84 -39.38 5.77
CA LEU A 400 19.26 -40.71 5.55
C LEU A 400 19.85 -41.42 4.32
N LYS A 401 20.34 -40.67 3.32
CA LYS A 401 21.04 -41.27 2.15
C LYS A 401 22.50 -41.55 2.40
N ALA A 402 23.10 -40.97 3.41
CA ALA A 402 24.49 -41.16 3.79
C ALA A 402 24.68 -42.30 4.83
N ARG A 403 23.59 -42.79 5.41
CA ARG A 403 23.49 -44.00 6.21
C ARG A 403 23.09 -45.18 5.33
#